data_5b665102b58f13b508f9559605e69d84
#
_entry.id   5b665102b58f13b508f9559605e69d84
#
_cell.length_a   1.000
_cell.length_b   1.000
_cell.length_c   1.000
_cell.angle_alpha   90.00
_cell.angle_beta   90.00
_cell.angle_gamma   90.00
#
_symmetry.space_group_name_H-M   'P 1'
#
loop_
_entity.id
_entity.type
_entity.pdbx_description
1 polymer ?
#
loop_
_entity_poly.entity_id
_entity_poly.type
_entity_poly.pdbx_seq_one_letter_code
_entity_poly.pdbx_strand_id
1 'polypeptide(L)'
;MRRNTPVLAALLLGLSTPALAADHAEAPGAAADPAADIADFYAWHTTDKVVFVLTYAPLTAPGGAATYDADVLYGMHIDNDADGVADQDIWVQYGQNGAGDWAVRVTWGGNEEEFSVDTEGEGDTVKIWTGVADDPFFFDLEGYTQTVSNGSLGFDSSRDSLAGVNVSAIVIEADLATVSGGNAFQTWATTARK
;
A
#
# COMPACT_ATOMS: atom_id res chain seq x y z
N MET A 1 27.84 -42.65 44.26
CA MET A 1 26.90 -41.55 44.43
C MET A 1 26.98 -40.63 43.22
N ARG A 2 26.04 -40.73 42.27
CA ARG A 2 25.96 -39.81 41.10
C ARG A 2 24.93 -38.74 41.44
N ARG A 3 25.37 -37.48 41.48
CA ARG A 3 24.50 -36.32 41.68
C ARG A 3 23.84 -35.99 40.32
N ASN A 4 22.55 -36.13 40.27
CA ASN A 4 21.72 -35.63 39.14
C ASN A 4 21.45 -34.14 39.37
N THR A 5 21.99 -33.30 38.51
CA THR A 5 21.66 -31.88 38.46
C THR A 5 20.45 -31.70 37.54
N PRO A 6 19.33 -31.10 37.97
CA PRO A 6 18.24 -30.82 37.09
C PRO A 6 18.62 -29.66 36.15
N VAL A 7 18.56 -29.88 34.86
CA VAL A 7 18.63 -28.84 33.83
C VAL A 7 17.29 -28.16 33.81
N LEU A 8 17.23 -26.93 34.28
CA LEU A 8 16.06 -26.05 34.17
C LEU A 8 16.01 -25.52 32.75
N ALA A 9 15.15 -26.09 31.92
CA ALA A 9 14.83 -25.55 30.58
C ALA A 9 13.94 -24.31 30.76
N ALA A 10 14.53 -23.13 30.61
CA ALA A 10 13.81 -21.88 30.56
C ALA A 10 13.03 -21.84 29.22
N LEU A 11 11.73 -22.02 29.27
CA LEU A 11 10.82 -21.82 28.15
C LEU A 11 10.69 -20.30 27.96
N LEU A 12 11.43 -19.73 27.00
CA LEU A 12 11.21 -18.36 26.53
C LEU A 12 9.86 -18.36 25.78
N LEU A 13 8.78 -18.00 26.48
CA LEU A 13 7.57 -17.54 25.83
C LEU A 13 7.93 -16.18 25.18
N GLY A 14 8.17 -16.21 23.88
CA GLY A 14 8.18 -15.01 23.08
C GLY A 14 6.79 -14.37 23.19
N LEU A 15 6.73 -13.21 23.85
CA LEU A 15 5.59 -12.31 23.74
C LEU A 15 5.58 -11.80 22.28
N SER A 16 4.88 -12.54 21.42
CA SER A 16 4.45 -11.99 20.14
C SER A 16 3.46 -10.89 20.47
N THR A 17 3.86 -9.63 20.35
CA THR A 17 2.88 -8.55 20.20
C THR A 17 1.95 -8.93 19.06
N PRO A 18 0.62 -8.85 19.23
CA PRO A 18 -0.27 -9.03 18.11
C PRO A 18 0.13 -8.01 17.05
N ALA A 19 0.60 -8.49 15.89
CA ALA A 19 0.66 -7.67 14.71
C ALA A 19 -0.80 -7.33 14.40
N LEU A 20 -1.16 -6.06 14.50
CA LEU A 20 -2.42 -5.56 14.01
C LEU A 20 -2.29 -5.63 12.50
N ALA A 21 -2.91 -6.63 11.89
CA ALA A 21 -2.89 -6.85 10.45
C ALA A 21 -3.95 -5.99 9.72
N ALA A 22 -4.32 -4.88 10.31
CA ALA A 22 -5.02 -3.80 9.63
C ALA A 22 -3.97 -2.72 9.41
N ASP A 23 -3.68 -2.47 8.22
CA ASP A 23 -2.56 -1.77 7.68
C ASP A 23 -2.37 -0.32 8.14
N HIS A 24 -3.35 0.30 8.72
CA HIS A 24 -3.27 1.66 9.25
C HIS A 24 -2.82 1.75 10.72
N ALA A 25 -2.30 0.67 11.29
CA ALA A 25 -1.80 0.61 12.67
C ALA A 25 -0.45 -0.09 12.75
N GLU A 26 0.39 0.25 11.84
CA GLU A 26 1.67 -0.31 11.48
C GLU A 26 2.73 -0.40 12.57
N ALA A 27 3.80 -1.13 12.24
CA ALA A 27 5.03 -1.13 13.01
C ALA A 27 5.51 0.32 13.26
N PRO A 28 6.08 0.61 14.45
CA PRO A 28 6.46 1.98 14.84
C PRO A 28 7.35 2.71 13.82
N GLY A 29 8.08 1.99 12.97
CA GLY A 29 8.93 2.57 11.93
C GLY A 29 8.12 3.13 10.76
N ALA A 30 7.08 2.43 10.31
CA ALA A 30 6.18 2.86 9.25
C ALA A 30 5.30 4.01 9.73
N ALA A 31 4.65 3.89 10.89
CA ALA A 31 3.83 4.93 11.49
C ALA A 31 4.59 6.26 11.76
N ALA A 32 5.93 6.22 11.84
CA ALA A 32 6.75 7.42 11.98
C ALA A 32 7.00 8.16 10.65
N ASP A 33 6.66 7.54 9.52
CA ASP A 33 6.84 8.08 8.17
C ASP A 33 5.58 7.86 7.31
N PRO A 34 4.49 8.59 7.58
CA PRO A 34 3.19 8.35 6.95
C PRO A 34 3.21 8.41 5.42
N ALA A 35 4.06 9.25 4.82
CA ALA A 35 4.13 9.34 3.35
C ALA A 35 4.73 8.08 2.70
N ALA A 36 5.56 7.31 3.43
CA ALA A 36 6.14 6.06 2.96
C ALA A 36 5.39 4.81 3.46
N ASP A 37 4.35 5.01 4.28
CA ASP A 37 3.54 3.97 4.89
C ASP A 37 2.42 3.52 3.94
N ILE A 38 2.62 2.38 3.27
CA ILE A 38 1.62 1.81 2.36
C ILE A 38 0.45 1.28 3.20
N ALA A 39 -0.76 1.75 2.93
CA ALA A 39 -1.98 1.23 3.51
C ALA A 39 -2.39 -0.07 2.82
N ASP A 40 -2.74 0.01 1.55
CA ASP A 40 -3.19 -1.12 0.75
C ASP A 40 -2.66 -1.06 -0.67
N PHE A 41 -2.60 -2.22 -1.32
CA PHE A 41 -2.32 -2.32 -2.74
C PHE A 41 -3.35 -3.23 -3.41
N TYR A 42 -4.06 -2.67 -4.39
CA TYR A 42 -5.07 -3.38 -5.17
C TYR A 42 -4.65 -3.45 -6.64
N ALA A 43 -4.94 -4.58 -7.27
CA ALA A 43 -4.77 -4.74 -8.70
C ALA A 43 -5.91 -5.57 -9.29
N TRP A 44 -6.47 -5.11 -10.41
CA TRP A 44 -7.44 -5.88 -11.18
C TRP A 44 -7.32 -5.55 -12.66
N HIS A 45 -7.90 -6.37 -13.50
CA HIS A 45 -7.92 -6.12 -14.94
C HIS A 45 -9.33 -6.16 -15.52
N THR A 46 -9.52 -5.44 -16.60
CA THR A 46 -10.66 -5.53 -17.51
C THR A 46 -10.26 -6.39 -18.71
N THR A 47 -10.95 -6.25 -19.85
CA THR A 47 -10.61 -7.00 -21.08
C THR A 47 -9.25 -6.58 -21.65
N ASP A 48 -8.89 -5.30 -21.53
CA ASP A 48 -7.74 -4.68 -22.20
C ASP A 48 -6.89 -3.77 -21.29
N LYS A 49 -7.33 -3.51 -20.06
CA LYS A 49 -6.63 -2.65 -19.10
C LYS A 49 -6.33 -3.38 -17.80
N VAL A 50 -5.28 -2.93 -17.14
CA VAL A 50 -4.96 -3.22 -15.73
C VAL A 50 -5.06 -1.94 -14.96
N VAL A 51 -5.64 -2.01 -13.77
CA VAL A 51 -5.68 -0.90 -12.81
C VAL A 51 -4.91 -1.31 -11.57
N PHE A 52 -3.97 -0.47 -11.15
CA PHE A 52 -3.27 -0.55 -9.90
C PHE A 52 -3.72 0.59 -9.00
N VAL A 53 -3.99 0.29 -7.75
CA VAL A 53 -4.27 1.31 -6.71
C VAL A 53 -3.36 1.05 -5.53
N LEU A 54 -2.55 2.04 -5.19
CA LEU A 54 -1.74 2.06 -4.00
C LEU A 54 -2.28 3.18 -3.10
N THR A 55 -2.70 2.80 -1.89
CA THR A 55 -3.08 3.75 -0.86
C THR A 55 -1.99 3.87 0.18
N TYR A 56 -1.87 5.05 0.81
CA TYR A 56 -0.85 5.28 1.82
C TYR A 56 -1.31 6.32 2.86
N ALA A 57 -0.73 6.22 4.03
CA ALA A 57 -1.10 7.00 5.20
C ALA A 57 -0.72 8.50 5.09
N PRO A 58 -1.19 9.32 6.03
CA PRO A 58 -2.09 8.99 7.12
C PRO A 58 -3.54 8.94 6.70
N LEU A 59 -4.38 8.26 7.47
CA LEU A 59 -5.82 8.38 7.36
C LEU A 59 -6.25 9.82 7.65
N THR A 60 -7.18 10.33 6.87
CA THR A 60 -7.68 11.70 7.00
C THR A 60 -9.20 11.76 6.99
N ALA A 61 -9.77 12.78 7.63
CA ALA A 61 -11.21 13.01 7.58
C ALA A 61 -11.64 13.50 6.19
N PRO A 62 -12.90 13.33 5.77
CA PRO A 62 -13.43 13.90 4.55
C PRO A 62 -13.13 15.39 4.43
N GLY A 63 -12.60 15.80 3.26
CA GLY A 63 -12.14 17.16 3.00
C GLY A 63 -10.72 17.45 3.45
N GLY A 64 -9.99 16.47 3.98
CA GLY A 64 -8.54 16.55 4.19
C GLY A 64 -7.77 16.60 2.86
N ALA A 65 -6.51 17.04 2.91
CA ALA A 65 -5.62 17.05 1.75
C ALA A 65 -4.84 15.74 1.66
N ALA A 66 -4.47 15.35 0.44
CA ALA A 66 -3.53 14.27 0.23
C ALA A 66 -2.13 14.62 0.79
N THR A 67 -1.41 13.60 1.19
CA THR A 67 0.00 13.72 1.61
C THR A 67 0.89 13.50 0.39
N TYR A 68 1.68 14.49 0.02
CA TYR A 68 2.69 14.37 -1.03
C TYR A 68 4.07 14.61 -0.44
N ASP A 69 5.05 13.77 -0.79
CA ASP A 69 6.43 13.88 -0.32
C ASP A 69 7.40 13.58 -1.48
N ALA A 70 8.28 14.55 -1.79
CA ALA A 70 9.24 14.45 -2.89
C ALA A 70 10.40 13.48 -2.61
N ASP A 71 10.60 13.09 -1.34
CA ASP A 71 11.67 12.19 -0.92
C ASP A 71 11.21 10.72 -0.83
N VAL A 72 9.93 10.45 -1.13
CA VAL A 72 9.38 9.09 -1.21
C VAL A 72 9.27 8.66 -2.67
N LEU A 73 9.74 7.45 -2.94
CA LEU A 73 9.57 6.75 -4.21
C LEU A 73 8.62 5.57 -3.99
N TYR A 74 7.53 5.52 -4.75
CA TYR A 74 6.59 4.41 -4.74
C TYR A 74 6.88 3.49 -5.93
N GLY A 75 6.97 2.19 -5.69
CA GLY A 75 7.19 1.17 -6.70
C GLY A 75 6.00 0.22 -6.80
N MET A 76 5.53 -0.02 -8.02
CA MET A 76 4.60 -1.09 -8.35
C MET A 76 5.35 -2.08 -9.23
N HIS A 77 5.50 -3.30 -8.75
CA HIS A 77 6.35 -4.34 -9.35
C HIS A 77 5.48 -5.38 -10.03
N ILE A 78 5.90 -5.85 -11.19
CA ILE A 78 5.18 -6.81 -12.02
C ILE A 78 6.12 -7.95 -12.37
N ASP A 79 5.75 -9.18 -12.00
CA ASP A 79 6.43 -10.44 -12.32
C ASP A 79 5.55 -11.22 -13.30
N ASN A 80 6.02 -11.37 -14.54
CA ASN A 80 5.29 -11.97 -15.66
C ASN A 80 5.58 -13.46 -15.85
N ASP A 81 6.58 -14.04 -15.17
CA ASP A 81 6.97 -15.43 -15.32
C ASP A 81 6.88 -16.24 -14.02
N ALA A 82 6.47 -15.60 -12.93
CA ALA A 82 6.23 -16.18 -11.61
C ALA A 82 7.51 -16.72 -10.94
N ASP A 83 8.67 -16.09 -11.19
CA ASP A 83 9.94 -16.43 -10.54
C ASP A 83 10.18 -15.67 -9.23
N GLY A 84 9.32 -14.70 -8.90
CA GLY A 84 9.38 -13.87 -7.69
C GLY A 84 10.30 -12.66 -7.83
N VAL A 85 10.76 -12.35 -9.05
CA VAL A 85 11.54 -11.16 -9.38
C VAL A 85 10.72 -10.27 -10.31
N ALA A 86 10.77 -8.97 -10.14
CA ALA A 86 10.05 -8.07 -11.02
C ALA A 86 10.69 -8.03 -12.41
N ASP A 87 9.88 -8.27 -13.44
CA ASP A 87 10.24 -8.06 -14.84
C ASP A 87 10.05 -6.60 -15.26
N GLN A 88 9.11 -5.93 -14.62
CA GLN A 88 8.78 -4.53 -14.89
C GLN A 88 8.52 -3.80 -13.57
N ASP A 89 8.93 -2.54 -13.53
CA ASP A 89 8.70 -1.63 -12.43
C ASP A 89 8.02 -0.35 -12.93
N ILE A 90 6.93 0.03 -12.28
CA ILE A 90 6.33 1.36 -12.41
C ILE A 90 6.74 2.17 -11.19
N TRP A 91 7.50 3.22 -11.41
CA TRP A 91 7.96 4.11 -10.36
C TRP A 91 7.17 5.39 -10.36
N VAL A 92 6.70 5.81 -9.18
CA VAL A 92 5.95 7.06 -8.98
C VAL A 92 6.65 7.91 -7.96
N GLN A 93 6.87 9.18 -8.27
CA GLN A 93 7.51 10.15 -7.41
C GLN A 93 6.82 11.50 -7.50
N TYR A 94 6.58 12.13 -6.36
CA TYR A 94 6.07 13.50 -6.29
C TYR A 94 7.20 14.51 -6.37
N GLY A 95 6.85 15.71 -6.81
CA GLY A 95 7.74 16.87 -6.83
C GLY A 95 6.98 18.18 -6.79
N GLN A 96 7.67 19.26 -6.46
CA GLN A 96 7.10 20.60 -6.50
C GLN A 96 7.82 21.46 -7.53
N ASN A 97 7.07 22.29 -8.24
CA ASN A 97 7.65 23.33 -9.07
C ASN A 97 8.13 24.52 -8.21
N GLY A 98 8.75 25.52 -8.86
CA GLY A 98 9.25 26.71 -8.17
C GLY A 98 8.16 27.61 -7.54
N ALA A 99 6.88 27.38 -7.87
CA ALA A 99 5.73 28.06 -7.27
C ALA A 99 5.15 27.28 -6.07
N GLY A 100 5.61 26.03 -5.85
CA GLY A 100 5.13 25.16 -4.78
C GLY A 100 3.97 24.26 -5.19
N ASP A 101 3.60 24.24 -6.48
CA ASP A 101 2.56 23.34 -6.96
C ASP A 101 3.10 21.91 -7.05
N TRP A 102 2.33 20.95 -6.55
CA TRP A 102 2.66 19.54 -6.63
C TRP A 102 2.38 18.96 -8.02
N ALA A 103 3.28 18.06 -8.44
CA ALA A 103 3.14 17.21 -9.62
C ALA A 103 3.58 15.78 -9.27
N VAL A 104 3.19 14.83 -10.11
CA VAL A 104 3.59 13.43 -10.01
C VAL A 104 4.30 13.02 -11.30
N ARG A 105 5.43 12.32 -11.16
CA ARG A 105 6.16 11.69 -12.25
C ARG A 105 5.95 10.19 -12.18
N VAL A 106 5.65 9.60 -13.34
CA VAL A 106 5.64 8.16 -13.56
C VAL A 106 6.80 7.79 -14.46
N THR A 107 7.58 6.80 -14.05
CA THR A 107 8.66 6.21 -14.87
C THR A 107 8.36 4.75 -15.10
N TRP A 108 8.18 4.35 -16.37
CA TRP A 108 7.91 2.97 -16.75
C TRP A 108 8.42 2.66 -18.16
N GLY A 109 9.07 1.49 -18.33
CA GLY A 109 9.55 1.02 -19.64
C GLY A 109 10.54 1.98 -20.32
N GLY A 110 11.25 2.82 -19.55
CA GLY A 110 12.17 3.84 -20.06
C GLY A 110 11.50 5.17 -20.44
N ASN A 111 10.20 5.30 -20.27
CA ASN A 111 9.46 6.55 -20.43
C ASN A 111 9.33 7.27 -19.09
N GLU A 112 9.33 8.59 -19.12
CA GLU A 112 9.03 9.47 -17.99
C GLU A 112 7.90 10.41 -18.40
N GLU A 113 6.82 10.41 -17.60
CA GLU A 113 5.62 11.22 -17.83
C GLU A 113 5.29 12.00 -16.56
N GLU A 114 4.92 13.28 -16.70
CA GLU A 114 4.60 14.17 -15.58
C GLU A 114 3.14 14.63 -15.67
N PHE A 115 2.46 14.60 -14.51
CA PHE A 115 1.04 14.93 -14.41
C PHE A 115 0.80 15.86 -13.20
N SER A 116 -0.29 16.62 -13.27
CA SER A 116 -0.78 17.33 -12.09
C SER A 116 -1.42 16.37 -11.10
N VAL A 117 -1.27 16.65 -9.80
CA VAL A 117 -1.99 15.93 -8.75
C VAL A 117 -3.46 16.39 -8.68
N ASP A 118 -4.31 15.64 -7.94
CA ASP A 118 -5.72 15.93 -7.71
C ASP A 118 -6.58 16.02 -8.98
N THR A 119 -6.07 15.52 -10.10
CA THR A 119 -6.75 15.49 -11.38
C THR A 119 -6.34 14.25 -12.18
N GLU A 120 -7.19 13.82 -13.10
CA GLU A 120 -6.88 12.73 -14.03
C GLU A 120 -5.89 13.23 -15.08
N GLY A 121 -4.81 12.47 -15.28
CA GLY A 121 -3.82 12.66 -16.32
C GLY A 121 -3.80 11.47 -17.27
N GLU A 122 -3.62 11.73 -18.58
CA GLU A 122 -3.48 10.72 -19.62
C GLU A 122 -2.19 10.98 -20.39
N GLY A 123 -1.29 10.00 -20.35
CA GLY A 123 -0.02 10.00 -21.06
C GLY A 123 0.02 8.97 -22.17
N ASP A 124 1.21 8.73 -22.70
CA ASP A 124 1.43 7.77 -23.78
C ASP A 124 1.45 6.32 -23.25
N THR A 125 1.84 6.11 -21.97
CA THR A 125 1.99 4.77 -21.38
C THR A 125 0.98 4.47 -20.30
N VAL A 126 0.54 5.49 -19.54
CA VAL A 126 -0.37 5.33 -18.42
C VAL A 126 -1.44 6.41 -18.39
N LYS A 127 -2.56 6.05 -17.76
CA LYS A 127 -3.51 7.00 -17.22
C LYS A 127 -3.36 7.02 -15.71
N ILE A 128 -3.32 8.20 -15.09
CA ILE A 128 -3.06 8.33 -13.67
C ILE A 128 -4.03 9.30 -13.00
N TRP A 129 -4.35 8.99 -11.75
CA TRP A 129 -4.93 9.93 -10.81
C TRP A 129 -4.22 9.77 -9.46
N THR A 130 -3.93 10.91 -8.82
CA THR A 130 -3.45 10.91 -7.43
C THR A 130 -4.20 11.95 -6.63
N GLY A 131 -4.49 11.65 -5.37
CA GLY A 131 -5.26 12.55 -4.53
C GLY A 131 -5.76 11.86 -3.27
N VAL A 132 -6.78 12.46 -2.65
CA VAL A 132 -7.50 11.87 -1.52
C VAL A 132 -8.71 11.10 -2.03
N ALA A 133 -8.85 9.84 -1.62
CA ALA A 133 -10.00 9.00 -1.89
C ALA A 133 -10.61 8.49 -0.59
N ASP A 134 -11.88 8.08 -0.63
CA ASP A 134 -12.47 7.28 0.44
C ASP A 134 -11.71 5.96 0.53
N ASP A 135 -11.40 5.51 1.76
CA ASP A 135 -10.66 4.28 1.96
C ASP A 135 -11.50 3.08 1.49
N PRO A 136 -11.05 2.30 0.49
CA PRO A 136 -11.84 1.19 -0.02
C PRO A 136 -11.81 -0.04 0.89
N PHE A 137 -10.99 -0.07 1.94
CA PHE A 137 -10.82 -1.22 2.81
C PHE A 137 -11.97 -1.32 3.80
N PHE A 138 -12.73 -2.42 3.73
CA PHE A 138 -13.78 -2.73 4.70
C PHE A 138 -13.20 -3.56 5.84
N PHE A 139 -13.18 -3.00 7.05
CA PHE A 139 -12.65 -3.70 8.21
C PHE A 139 -13.37 -3.36 9.51
N ASP A 140 -13.75 -4.40 10.26
CA ASP A 140 -14.29 -4.28 11.61
C ASP A 140 -13.16 -4.35 12.66
N LEU A 141 -12.49 -3.22 12.91
CA LEU A 141 -11.40 -3.10 13.88
C LEU A 141 -11.87 -3.41 15.31
N GLU A 142 -13.11 -3.02 15.66
CA GLU A 142 -13.67 -3.29 16.99
C GLU A 142 -13.87 -4.80 17.20
N GLY A 143 -14.48 -5.49 16.23
CA GLY A 143 -14.67 -6.93 16.27
C GLY A 143 -13.34 -7.70 16.26
N TYR A 144 -12.36 -7.22 15.51
CA TYR A 144 -11.00 -7.76 15.55
C TYR A 144 -10.39 -7.64 16.96
N THR A 145 -10.42 -6.44 17.53
CA THR A 145 -9.86 -6.16 18.88
C THR A 145 -10.55 -7.01 19.95
N GLN A 146 -11.87 -7.18 19.89
CA GLN A 146 -12.61 -8.06 20.77
C GLN A 146 -12.20 -9.51 20.59
N THR A 147 -12.06 -9.97 19.35
CA THR A 147 -11.66 -11.35 19.02
C THR A 147 -10.29 -11.67 19.60
N VAL A 148 -9.33 -10.78 19.41
CA VAL A 148 -7.96 -10.98 19.94
C VAL A 148 -7.93 -10.94 21.47
N SER A 149 -8.68 -10.05 22.10
CA SER A 149 -8.67 -9.89 23.56
C SER A 149 -9.41 -10.98 24.30
N ASN A 150 -10.51 -11.49 23.73
CA ASN A 150 -11.43 -12.44 24.40
C ASN A 150 -11.28 -13.89 23.91
N GLY A 151 -10.60 -14.12 22.78
CA GLY A 151 -10.49 -15.43 22.13
C GLY A 151 -11.81 -15.93 21.54
N SER A 152 -12.81 -15.04 21.37
CA SER A 152 -14.11 -15.36 20.76
C SER A 152 -14.37 -14.42 19.60
N LEU A 153 -14.93 -14.96 18.50
CA LEU A 153 -15.24 -14.14 17.31
C LEU A 153 -16.21 -13.01 17.67
N GLY A 154 -15.79 -11.77 17.45
CA GLY A 154 -16.53 -10.54 17.69
C GLY A 154 -16.86 -9.74 16.44
N PHE A 155 -16.56 -10.27 15.25
CA PHE A 155 -16.79 -9.57 13.98
C PHE A 155 -18.26 -9.36 13.68
N ASP A 156 -18.56 -8.17 13.19
CA ASP A 156 -19.88 -7.75 12.69
C ASP A 156 -19.73 -7.30 11.24
N SER A 157 -20.36 -8.02 10.31
CA SER A 157 -20.29 -7.74 8.87
C SER A 157 -20.98 -6.42 8.44
N SER A 158 -21.67 -5.76 9.36
CA SER A 158 -22.26 -4.44 9.13
C SER A 158 -21.42 -3.28 9.67
N ARG A 159 -20.33 -3.58 10.37
CA ARG A 159 -19.46 -2.59 10.99
C ARG A 159 -18.21 -2.40 10.13
N ASP A 160 -18.10 -1.20 9.57
CA ASP A 160 -16.92 -0.72 8.86
C ASP A 160 -16.26 0.39 9.67
N SER A 161 -15.10 0.10 10.23
CA SER A 161 -14.35 1.06 11.07
C SER A 161 -13.65 2.13 10.25
N LEU A 162 -13.56 1.95 8.92
CA LEU A 162 -12.96 2.91 7.99
C LEU A 162 -14.01 3.71 7.21
N ALA A 163 -15.30 3.45 7.45
CA ALA A 163 -16.39 4.20 6.81
C ALA A 163 -16.24 5.72 7.02
N GLY A 164 -16.15 6.47 5.94
CA GLY A 164 -16.01 7.93 5.97
C GLY A 164 -14.61 8.40 6.40
N VAL A 165 -13.61 7.52 6.31
CA VAL A 165 -12.19 7.86 6.45
C VAL A 165 -11.56 7.89 5.06
N ASN A 166 -10.72 8.86 4.80
CA ASN A 166 -10.03 9.00 3.51
C ASN A 166 -8.54 8.67 3.65
N VAL A 167 -7.96 8.30 2.54
CA VAL A 167 -6.56 7.93 2.40
C VAL A 167 -5.95 8.61 1.17
N SER A 168 -4.65 8.84 1.17
CA SER A 168 -3.93 9.26 -0.05
C SER A 168 -3.81 8.08 -0.99
N ALA A 169 -4.05 8.30 -2.30
CA ALA A 169 -4.06 7.23 -3.28
C ALA A 169 -3.30 7.61 -4.55
N ILE A 170 -2.69 6.59 -5.16
CA ILE A 170 -2.13 6.59 -6.51
C ILE A 170 -2.92 5.54 -7.30
N VAL A 171 -3.60 5.96 -8.36
CA VAL A 171 -4.34 5.09 -9.27
C VAL A 171 -3.68 5.14 -10.64
N ILE A 172 -3.27 3.99 -11.16
CA ILE A 172 -2.66 3.86 -12.49
C ILE A 172 -3.46 2.86 -13.31
N GLU A 173 -3.88 3.28 -14.50
CA GLU A 173 -4.42 2.39 -15.53
C GLU A 173 -3.42 2.26 -16.67
N ALA A 174 -3.16 1.03 -17.12
CA ALA A 174 -2.24 0.71 -18.20
C ALA A 174 -2.81 -0.40 -19.09
N ASP A 175 -2.24 -0.57 -20.29
CA ASP A 175 -2.65 -1.63 -21.20
C ASP A 175 -2.28 -3.02 -20.65
N LEU A 176 -3.27 -3.92 -20.54
CA LEU A 176 -3.10 -5.28 -20.07
C LEU A 176 -2.04 -6.04 -20.86
N ALA A 177 -2.00 -5.87 -22.18
CA ALA A 177 -1.01 -6.54 -23.03
C ALA A 177 0.41 -6.10 -22.73
N THR A 178 0.64 -4.83 -22.40
CA THR A 178 1.95 -4.28 -22.02
C THR A 178 2.37 -4.79 -20.65
N VAL A 179 1.46 -4.80 -19.67
CA VAL A 179 1.74 -5.26 -18.31
C VAL A 179 1.99 -6.76 -18.28
N SER A 180 1.12 -7.57 -18.89
CA SER A 180 1.14 -9.03 -18.78
C SER A 180 2.12 -9.73 -19.72
N GLY A 181 2.50 -9.08 -20.83
CA GLY A 181 3.22 -9.76 -21.91
C GLY A 181 2.46 -10.96 -22.50
N GLY A 182 1.15 -11.07 -22.22
CA GLY A 182 0.31 -12.20 -22.63
C GLY A 182 0.25 -13.35 -21.62
N ASN A 183 0.86 -13.21 -20.43
CA ASN A 183 0.91 -14.20 -19.36
C ASN A 183 0.00 -13.80 -18.19
N ALA A 184 -0.22 -14.73 -17.26
CA ALA A 184 -0.62 -14.38 -15.90
C ALA A 184 0.57 -13.71 -15.20
N PHE A 185 0.31 -12.73 -14.35
CA PHE A 185 1.36 -12.02 -13.64
C PHE A 185 1.03 -11.89 -12.15
N GLN A 186 2.07 -11.68 -11.36
CA GLN A 186 2.00 -11.30 -9.96
C GLN A 186 2.40 -9.84 -9.82
N THR A 187 1.90 -9.17 -8.78
CA THR A 187 2.25 -7.78 -8.53
C THR A 187 2.27 -7.47 -7.05
N TRP A 188 3.15 -6.56 -6.65
CA TRP A 188 3.27 -6.04 -5.29
C TRP A 188 3.73 -4.59 -5.32
N ALA A 189 3.65 -3.91 -4.18
CA ALA A 189 4.11 -2.54 -4.05
C ALA A 189 5.19 -2.40 -2.99
N THR A 190 6.03 -1.39 -3.15
CA THR A 190 7.04 -0.98 -2.17
C THR A 190 7.15 0.54 -2.10
N THR A 191 7.71 1.04 -0.99
CA THR A 191 8.17 2.42 -0.88
C THR A 191 9.66 2.46 -0.54
N ALA A 192 10.32 3.53 -0.96
CA ALA A 192 11.68 3.83 -0.59
C ALA A 192 11.82 5.33 -0.31
N ARG A 193 12.66 5.70 0.64
CA ARG A 193 12.97 7.08 0.99
C ARG A 193 14.40 7.43 0.63
N LYS A 194 14.65 8.65 0.13
CA LYS A 194 15.99 9.22 -0.10
C LYS A 194 16.71 9.51 1.20
#